data_4f74ebf5c78a631b97cf3410564bcad7
#
_entry.id   4f74ebf5c78a631b97cf3410564bcad7
#
_cell.length_a   1.000
_cell.length_b   1.000
_cell.length_c   1.000
_cell.angle_alpha   90.00
_cell.angle_beta   90.00
_cell.angle_gamma   90.00
#
_symmetry.space_group_name_H-M   'P 1'
#
loop_
_entity.id
_entity.type
_entity.pdbx_description
1 polymer ?
#
loop_
_entity_poly.entity_id
_entity_poly.type
_entity_poly.pdbx_seq_one_letter_code
_entity_poly.pdbx_strand_id
1 'polypeptide(L)'
;MKDSDVIKDLDTLQIRCDLIPELTDKQYSNLTLMALRAGLHNARELIQSFVADLTGWQRNGSDEEQFAYTWYDRAYCITTDFLMPWRYYVYNYDYDIEQLTEEADRLKKAYEHYCEECKWGGVEPESWDEVLRVNQELLQEKKEDQEQLMQYIEAEKAEIK
;
A
#
# COMPACT_ATOMS: atom_id res chain seq x y z
N MET A 1 19.32 12.11 -12.18
CA MET A 1 19.95 12.65 -10.96
C MET A 1 21.26 13.28 -11.39
N LYS A 2 21.46 14.56 -11.15
CA LYS A 2 22.73 15.22 -11.51
C LYS A 2 23.74 14.88 -10.43
N ASP A 3 25.02 14.66 -10.79
CA ASP A 3 26.09 14.39 -9.84
C ASP A 3 26.25 15.45 -8.73
N SER A 4 25.68 16.64 -8.97
CA SER A 4 25.64 17.75 -8.00
C SER A 4 24.71 17.53 -6.80
N ASP A 5 23.82 16.53 -6.88
CA ASP A 5 22.81 16.28 -5.85
C ASP A 5 23.28 15.22 -4.83
N VAL A 6 24.49 14.71 -5.01
CA VAL A 6 25.08 13.77 -4.05
C VAL A 6 25.51 14.53 -2.80
N ILE A 7 24.94 14.21 -1.68
CA ILE A 7 25.29 14.77 -0.37
C ILE A 7 26.69 14.26 -0.03
N LYS A 8 27.64 15.18 0.12
CA LYS A 8 29.04 14.85 0.44
C LYS A 8 29.24 14.50 1.92
N ASP A 9 28.38 14.99 2.77
CA ASP A 9 28.37 14.71 4.20
C ASP A 9 27.07 13.96 4.55
N LEU A 10 27.19 12.67 4.78
CA LEU A 10 26.05 11.80 5.09
C LEU A 10 25.52 11.99 6.51
N ASP A 11 26.31 12.65 7.37
CA ASP A 11 25.94 12.87 8.78
C ASP A 11 25.27 14.24 9.02
N THR A 12 24.99 14.98 7.95
CA THR A 12 24.32 16.28 8.10
C THR A 12 22.89 16.12 8.60
N LEU A 13 22.52 16.94 9.58
CA LEU A 13 21.16 17.05 10.10
C LEU A 13 20.35 18.13 9.40
N GLN A 14 20.80 18.62 8.25
CA GLN A 14 20.09 19.64 7.49
C GLN A 14 18.75 19.11 6.99
N ILE A 15 17.67 19.81 7.30
CA ILE A 15 16.33 19.46 6.85
C ILE A 15 16.21 19.71 5.35
N ARG A 16 15.83 18.68 4.60
CA ARG A 16 15.52 18.76 3.17
C ARG A 16 14.05 19.13 2.99
N CYS A 17 13.81 20.24 2.32
CA CYS A 17 12.46 20.73 2.01
C CYS A 17 12.11 20.59 0.51
N ASP A 18 13.00 20.02 -0.27
CA ASP A 18 12.90 19.88 -1.73
C ASP A 18 12.34 18.49 -2.16
N LEU A 19 12.12 17.60 -1.20
CA LEU A 19 11.47 16.31 -1.45
C LEU A 19 9.96 16.41 -1.17
N ILE A 20 9.20 16.66 -2.22
CA ILE A 20 7.73 16.70 -2.16
C ILE A 20 7.21 15.51 -2.98
N PRO A 21 6.65 14.47 -2.36
CA PRO A 21 6.03 13.38 -3.10
C PRO A 21 4.75 13.85 -3.78
N GLU A 22 4.59 13.50 -5.05
CA GLU A 22 3.33 13.67 -5.76
C GLU A 22 2.40 12.49 -5.42
N LEU A 23 1.26 12.77 -4.82
CA LEU A 23 0.28 11.77 -4.39
C LEU A 23 -1.05 12.02 -5.09
N THR A 24 -1.69 10.95 -5.54
CA THR A 24 -3.09 10.99 -5.93
C THR A 24 -3.99 11.12 -4.70
N ASP A 25 -5.23 11.59 -4.90
CA ASP A 25 -6.22 11.65 -3.81
C ASP A 25 -6.44 10.29 -3.15
N LYS A 26 -6.43 9.20 -3.94
CA LYS A 26 -6.52 7.82 -3.45
C LYS A 26 -5.35 7.47 -2.51
N GLN A 27 -4.12 7.78 -2.93
CA GLN A 27 -2.91 7.53 -2.12
C GLN A 27 -2.93 8.34 -0.84
N TYR A 28 -3.32 9.62 -0.92
CA TYR A 28 -3.41 10.49 0.24
C TYR A 28 -4.47 9.99 1.25
N SER A 29 -5.65 9.59 0.76
CA SER A 29 -6.72 9.02 1.58
C SER A 29 -6.28 7.74 2.31
N ASN A 30 -5.61 6.83 1.59
CA ASN A 30 -5.08 5.60 2.17
C ASN A 30 -4.02 5.89 3.24
N LEU A 31 -3.10 6.82 2.99
CA LEU A 31 -2.10 7.22 3.99
C LEU A 31 -2.74 7.86 5.21
N THR A 32 -3.79 8.65 5.02
CA THR A 32 -4.55 9.26 6.13
C THR A 32 -5.21 8.18 6.99
N LEU A 33 -5.87 7.20 6.38
CA LEU A 33 -6.44 6.05 7.11
C LEU A 33 -5.39 5.26 7.89
N MET A 34 -4.25 4.99 7.27
CA MET A 34 -3.16 4.29 7.96
C MET A 34 -2.62 5.09 9.14
N ALA A 35 -2.47 6.41 8.99
CA ALA A 35 -2.05 7.30 10.07
C ALA A 35 -3.02 7.26 11.24
N LEU A 36 -4.32 7.40 10.98
CA LEU A 36 -5.38 7.34 11.99
C LEU A 36 -5.39 6.00 12.74
N ARG A 37 -5.26 4.89 12.04
CA ARG A 37 -5.14 3.54 12.64
C ARG A 37 -3.91 3.39 13.53
N ALA A 38 -2.83 4.08 13.20
CA ALA A 38 -1.60 4.13 14.01
C ALA A 38 -1.68 5.13 15.18
N GLY A 39 -2.79 5.87 15.32
CA GLY A 39 -2.94 6.91 16.34
C GLY A 39 -2.19 8.21 16.03
N LEU A 40 -1.82 8.42 14.76
CA LEU A 40 -1.19 9.66 14.29
C LEU A 40 -2.26 10.65 13.80
N HIS A 41 -1.90 11.94 13.75
CA HIS A 41 -2.86 12.98 13.39
C HIS A 41 -3.08 13.12 11.87
N ASN A 42 -2.08 12.79 11.05
CA ASN A 42 -2.16 12.98 9.61
C ASN A 42 -1.14 12.12 8.84
N ALA A 43 -1.33 12.05 7.52
CA ALA A 43 -0.47 11.29 6.62
C ALA A 43 1.00 11.73 6.63
N ARG A 44 1.28 13.02 6.90
CA ARG A 44 2.64 13.55 6.96
C ARG A 44 3.44 12.93 8.11
N GLU A 45 2.83 12.82 9.29
CA GLU A 45 3.47 12.17 10.45
C GLU A 45 3.79 10.71 10.16
N LEU A 46 2.88 10.00 9.49
CA LEU A 46 3.11 8.62 9.08
C LEU A 46 4.30 8.49 8.13
N ILE A 47 4.38 9.34 7.10
CA ILE A 47 5.50 9.34 6.15
C ILE A 47 6.82 9.66 6.87
N GLN A 48 6.83 10.64 7.76
CA GLN A 48 8.02 11.00 8.54
C GLN A 48 8.50 9.86 9.42
N SER A 49 7.57 9.19 10.12
CA SER A 49 7.88 8.01 10.93
C SER A 49 8.45 6.89 10.07
N PHE A 50 7.79 6.56 8.95
CA PHE A 50 8.25 5.53 8.03
C PHE A 50 9.66 5.81 7.49
N VAL A 51 9.95 7.05 7.09
CA VAL A 51 11.27 7.43 6.58
C VAL A 51 12.32 7.33 7.70
N ALA A 52 12.00 7.75 8.91
CA ALA A 52 12.90 7.64 10.06
C ALA A 52 13.24 6.18 10.35
N ASP A 53 12.23 5.32 10.37
CA ASP A 53 12.38 3.89 10.59
C ASP A 53 13.21 3.25 9.46
N LEU A 54 12.81 3.47 8.21
CA LEU A 54 13.51 2.92 7.05
C LEU A 54 15.01 3.29 7.00
N THR A 55 15.35 4.52 7.41
CA THR A 55 16.73 5.00 7.41
C THR A 55 17.51 4.66 8.67
N GLY A 56 16.81 4.47 9.80
CA GLY A 56 17.41 4.12 11.09
C GLY A 56 17.75 2.64 11.23
N TRP A 57 17.05 1.77 10.50
CA TRP A 57 17.24 0.32 10.59
C TRP A 57 18.40 -0.23 9.77
N GLN A 58 19.01 0.57 8.93
CA GLN A 58 20.10 0.10 8.08
C GLN A 58 21.20 -0.59 8.89
N ARG A 59 21.41 -1.89 8.62
CA ARG A 59 22.49 -2.72 9.18
C ARG A 59 22.40 -2.98 10.68
N ASN A 60 21.22 -2.86 11.29
CA ASN A 60 21.07 -3.17 12.71
C ASN A 60 20.69 -4.63 12.98
N GLY A 61 20.35 -5.41 11.93
CA GLY A 61 19.97 -6.83 12.07
C GLY A 61 18.59 -7.06 12.68
N SER A 62 17.75 -6.03 12.74
CA SER A 62 16.40 -6.12 13.27
C SER A 62 15.41 -6.75 12.28
N ASP A 63 14.25 -7.13 12.76
CA ASP A 63 13.13 -7.59 11.94
C ASP A 63 12.58 -6.48 11.02
N GLU A 64 12.67 -5.23 11.44
CA GLU A 64 12.33 -4.06 10.61
C GLU A 64 13.25 -3.95 9.40
N GLU A 65 14.55 -4.15 9.57
CA GLU A 65 15.49 -4.22 8.46
C GLU A 65 15.10 -5.32 7.47
N GLN A 66 14.73 -6.50 7.98
CA GLN A 66 14.28 -7.62 7.15
C GLN A 66 12.99 -7.27 6.38
N PHE A 67 12.03 -6.59 6.99
CA PHE A 67 10.82 -6.13 6.32
C PHE A 67 11.11 -5.06 5.27
N ALA A 68 12.03 -4.14 5.53
CA ALA A 68 12.46 -3.13 4.57
C ALA A 68 13.13 -3.77 3.33
N TYR A 69 13.99 -4.77 3.53
CA TYR A 69 14.57 -5.54 2.43
C TYR A 69 13.52 -6.32 1.65
N THR A 70 12.61 -6.98 2.32
CA THR A 70 11.51 -7.70 1.67
C THR A 70 10.65 -6.76 0.80
N TRP A 71 10.34 -5.56 1.31
CA TRP A 71 9.65 -4.55 0.52
C TRP A 71 10.49 -4.12 -0.70
N TYR A 72 11.78 -3.84 -0.52
CA TYR A 72 12.66 -3.42 -1.59
C TYR A 72 12.79 -4.49 -2.68
N ASP A 73 13.02 -5.73 -2.30
CA ASP A 73 13.13 -6.85 -3.22
C ASP A 73 11.85 -7.03 -4.03
N ARG A 74 10.69 -6.92 -3.39
CA ARG A 74 9.40 -6.96 -4.07
C ARG A 74 9.18 -5.79 -5.01
N ALA A 75 9.55 -4.59 -4.60
CA ALA A 75 9.26 -3.37 -5.36
C ALA A 75 10.20 -3.20 -6.58
N TYR A 76 11.43 -3.68 -6.48
CA TYR A 76 12.49 -3.39 -7.46
C TYR A 76 13.20 -4.62 -8.00
N CYS A 77 13.11 -5.76 -7.33
CA CYS A 77 13.68 -7.02 -7.78
C CYS A 77 12.54 -7.94 -8.18
N ILE A 78 12.56 -8.44 -9.41
CA ILE A 78 11.53 -9.37 -9.89
C ILE A 78 11.69 -10.69 -9.14
N THR A 79 10.87 -10.91 -8.12
CA THR A 79 10.75 -12.19 -7.46
C THR A 79 9.36 -12.77 -7.74
N THR A 80 9.31 -14.04 -8.07
CA THR A 80 8.06 -14.79 -8.33
C THR A 80 7.34 -15.19 -7.03
N ASP A 81 7.97 -14.97 -5.89
CA ASP A 81 7.48 -15.39 -4.57
C ASP A 81 6.22 -14.63 -4.07
N PHE A 82 5.75 -13.67 -4.87
CA PHE A 82 4.61 -12.81 -4.54
C PHE A 82 3.36 -13.01 -5.40
N LEU A 83 3.36 -14.02 -6.23
CA LEU A 83 2.15 -14.42 -6.94
C LEU A 83 1.26 -15.21 -5.97
N MET A 84 0.37 -14.48 -5.34
CA MET A 84 -0.06 -14.85 -4.13
C MET A 84 -1.50 -14.87 -4.00
N PRO A 85 -2.08 -14.60 -2.83
CA PRO A 85 -3.50 -14.63 -2.61
C PRO A 85 -4.21 -13.68 -3.56
N TRP A 86 -5.45 -14.00 -3.91
CA TRP A 86 -6.34 -13.15 -4.71
C TRP A 86 -6.40 -11.71 -4.21
N ARG A 87 -6.39 -11.51 -2.89
CA ARG A 87 -6.34 -10.18 -2.26
C ARG A 87 -5.16 -9.36 -2.78
N TYR A 88 -3.97 -9.94 -2.83
CA TYR A 88 -2.78 -9.25 -3.33
C TYR A 88 -2.90 -8.95 -4.83
N TYR A 89 -3.41 -9.89 -5.61
CA TYR A 89 -3.63 -9.73 -7.04
C TYR A 89 -4.54 -8.53 -7.34
N VAL A 90 -5.67 -8.41 -6.62
CA VAL A 90 -6.60 -7.28 -6.76
C VAL A 90 -5.91 -5.94 -6.52
N TYR A 91 -5.09 -5.84 -5.48
CA TYR A 91 -4.33 -4.63 -5.19
C TYR A 91 -3.22 -4.34 -6.20
N ASN A 92 -2.50 -5.37 -6.62
CA ASN A 92 -1.37 -5.22 -7.54
C ASN A 92 -1.80 -4.71 -8.93
N TYR A 93 -2.97 -5.15 -9.39
CA TYR A 93 -3.54 -4.70 -10.65
C TYR A 93 -4.52 -3.53 -10.51
N ASP A 94 -4.62 -2.95 -9.34
CA ASP A 94 -5.48 -1.79 -9.00
C ASP A 94 -6.95 -1.98 -9.43
N TYR A 95 -7.47 -3.18 -9.23
CA TYR A 95 -8.87 -3.47 -9.53
C TYR A 95 -9.82 -2.71 -8.60
N ASP A 96 -10.91 -2.20 -9.17
CA ASP A 96 -12.02 -1.67 -8.39
C ASP A 96 -12.86 -2.82 -7.82
N ILE A 97 -12.84 -2.96 -6.49
CA ILE A 97 -13.51 -4.07 -5.80
C ILE A 97 -15.03 -4.01 -5.90
N GLU A 98 -15.63 -2.82 -6.01
CA GLU A 98 -17.08 -2.68 -6.23
C GLU A 98 -17.47 -3.27 -7.58
N GLN A 99 -16.74 -2.89 -8.65
CA GLN A 99 -16.97 -3.41 -9.98
C GLN A 99 -16.73 -4.93 -10.07
N LEU A 100 -15.68 -5.45 -9.40
CA LEU A 100 -15.44 -6.89 -9.36
C LEU A 100 -16.54 -7.65 -8.60
N THR A 101 -17.16 -7.02 -7.62
CA THR A 101 -18.24 -7.66 -6.84
C THR A 101 -19.60 -7.60 -7.54
N GLU A 102 -19.87 -6.54 -8.28
CA GLU A 102 -21.14 -6.31 -8.95
C GLU A 102 -21.21 -6.91 -10.36
N GLU A 103 -20.09 -6.99 -11.06
CA GLU A 103 -20.01 -7.44 -12.46
C GLU A 103 -19.39 -8.85 -12.58
N ALA A 104 -20.25 -9.89 -12.58
CA ALA A 104 -19.80 -11.29 -12.63
C ALA A 104 -18.88 -11.62 -13.80
N ASP A 105 -19.12 -11.03 -14.99
CA ASP A 105 -18.27 -11.23 -16.16
C ASP A 105 -16.88 -10.61 -16.00
N ARG A 106 -16.80 -9.49 -15.31
CA ARG A 106 -15.52 -8.83 -15.00
C ARG A 106 -14.72 -9.64 -13.99
N LEU A 107 -15.36 -10.09 -12.94
CA LEU A 107 -14.75 -10.97 -11.96
C LEU A 107 -14.22 -12.25 -12.59
N LYS A 108 -15.00 -12.87 -13.48
CA LYS A 108 -14.58 -14.09 -14.16
C LYS A 108 -13.34 -13.88 -15.02
N LYS A 109 -13.26 -12.79 -15.79
CA LYS A 109 -12.09 -12.44 -16.59
C LYS A 109 -10.86 -12.17 -15.72
N ALA A 110 -11.04 -11.44 -14.62
CA ALA A 110 -9.97 -11.18 -13.68
C ALA A 110 -9.45 -12.48 -13.03
N TYR A 111 -10.34 -13.40 -12.69
CA TYR A 111 -9.97 -14.71 -12.15
C TYR A 111 -9.25 -15.60 -13.17
N GLU A 112 -9.69 -15.61 -14.42
CA GLU A 112 -8.99 -16.33 -15.50
C GLU A 112 -7.55 -15.81 -15.65
N HIS A 113 -7.35 -14.49 -15.68
CA HIS A 113 -6.03 -13.89 -15.73
C HIS A 113 -5.19 -14.20 -14.47
N TYR A 114 -5.80 -14.14 -13.30
CA TYR A 114 -5.14 -14.55 -12.04
C TYR A 114 -4.63 -16.00 -12.08
N CYS A 115 -5.45 -16.92 -12.58
CA CYS A 115 -5.04 -18.32 -12.73
C CYS A 115 -3.86 -18.48 -13.72
N GLU A 116 -3.81 -17.68 -14.80
CA GLU A 116 -2.69 -17.68 -15.74
C GLU A 116 -1.41 -17.16 -15.07
N GLU A 117 -1.48 -16.07 -14.31
CA GLU A 117 -0.35 -15.53 -13.56
C GLU A 117 0.18 -16.53 -12.52
N CYS A 118 -0.71 -17.14 -11.75
CA CYS A 118 -0.34 -18.18 -10.79
C CYS A 118 0.36 -19.37 -11.47
N LYS A 119 -0.17 -19.81 -12.61
CA LYS A 119 0.43 -20.90 -13.40
C LYS A 119 1.82 -20.53 -13.91
N TRP A 120 1.99 -19.29 -14.38
CA TRP A 120 3.30 -18.78 -14.83
C TRP A 120 4.30 -18.74 -13.66
N GLY A 121 3.87 -18.34 -12.46
CA GLY A 121 4.69 -18.31 -11.25
C GLY A 121 4.89 -19.67 -10.58
N GLY A 122 4.25 -20.75 -11.08
CA GLY A 122 4.34 -22.06 -10.46
C GLY A 122 3.59 -22.18 -9.13
N VAL A 123 2.58 -21.34 -8.90
CA VAL A 123 1.75 -21.29 -7.69
C VAL A 123 0.34 -21.81 -8.00
N GLU A 124 -0.28 -22.50 -7.05
CA GLU A 124 -1.66 -22.93 -7.19
C GLU A 124 -2.61 -21.75 -6.88
N PRO A 125 -3.56 -21.42 -7.78
CA PRO A 125 -4.49 -20.32 -7.54
C PRO A 125 -5.49 -20.68 -6.43
N GLU A 126 -5.98 -19.68 -5.73
CA GLU A 126 -7.11 -19.85 -4.81
C GLU A 126 -8.36 -20.30 -5.56
N SER A 127 -9.23 -21.04 -4.88
CA SER A 127 -10.47 -21.51 -5.46
C SER A 127 -11.44 -20.34 -5.75
N TRP A 128 -12.37 -20.58 -6.68
CA TRP A 128 -13.41 -19.59 -6.99
C TRP A 128 -14.22 -19.16 -5.76
N ASP A 129 -14.56 -20.12 -4.87
CA ASP A 129 -15.31 -19.82 -3.65
C ASP A 129 -14.52 -18.94 -2.69
N GLU A 130 -13.22 -19.16 -2.60
CA GLU A 130 -12.31 -18.32 -1.81
C GLU A 130 -12.20 -16.90 -2.38
N VAL A 131 -12.10 -16.77 -3.69
CA VAL A 131 -12.11 -15.47 -4.38
C VAL A 131 -13.39 -14.69 -4.10
N LEU A 132 -14.55 -15.35 -4.15
CA LEU A 132 -15.83 -14.70 -3.81
C LEU A 132 -15.87 -14.24 -2.35
N ARG A 133 -15.37 -15.05 -1.43
CA ARG A 133 -15.29 -14.71 -0.01
C ARG A 133 -14.38 -13.48 0.20
N VAL A 134 -13.19 -13.51 -0.36
CA VAL A 134 -12.23 -12.39 -0.25
C VAL A 134 -12.78 -11.09 -0.84
N ASN A 135 -13.50 -11.15 -1.96
CA ASN A 135 -14.14 -9.96 -2.54
C ASN A 135 -15.19 -9.34 -1.60
N GLN A 136 -15.96 -10.16 -0.91
CA GLN A 136 -16.94 -9.64 0.07
C GLN A 136 -16.25 -8.97 1.26
N GLU A 137 -15.16 -9.54 1.74
CA GLU A 137 -14.34 -8.96 2.82
C GLU A 137 -13.73 -7.61 2.38
N LEU A 138 -13.11 -7.57 1.19
CA LEU A 138 -12.53 -6.34 0.65
C LEU A 138 -13.58 -5.23 0.46
N LEU A 139 -14.78 -5.59 0.01
CA LEU A 139 -15.87 -4.64 -0.15
C LEU A 139 -16.34 -4.08 1.21
N GLN A 140 -16.39 -4.93 2.23
CA GLN A 140 -16.73 -4.50 3.58
C GLN A 140 -15.66 -3.57 4.16
N GLU A 141 -14.39 -3.94 4.04
CA GLU A 141 -13.25 -3.11 4.46
C GLU A 141 -13.29 -1.73 3.78
N LYS A 142 -13.56 -1.69 2.47
CA LYS A 142 -13.66 -0.42 1.72
C LYS A 142 -14.76 0.48 2.29
N LYS A 143 -15.91 -0.07 2.67
CA LYS A 143 -17.00 0.71 3.27
C LYS A 143 -16.62 1.27 4.64
N GLU A 144 -16.01 0.45 5.48
CA GLU A 144 -15.52 0.88 6.80
C GLU A 144 -14.47 1.99 6.68
N ASP A 145 -13.56 1.87 5.70
CA ASP A 145 -12.55 2.88 5.41
C ASP A 145 -13.17 4.21 4.95
N GLN A 146 -14.19 4.15 4.10
CA GLN A 146 -14.92 5.34 3.65
C GLN A 146 -15.65 6.03 4.82
N GLU A 147 -16.29 5.27 5.68
CA GLU A 147 -16.93 5.80 6.88
C GLU A 147 -15.94 6.47 7.83
N GLN A 148 -14.79 5.86 8.06
CA GLN A 148 -13.72 6.40 8.89
C GLN A 148 -13.16 7.71 8.32
N LEU A 149 -12.92 7.76 7.01
CA LEU A 149 -12.47 8.99 6.33
C LEU A 149 -13.52 10.11 6.43
N MET A 150 -14.79 9.80 6.27
CA MET A 150 -15.86 10.80 6.39
C MET A 150 -15.93 11.38 7.81
N GLN A 151 -15.82 10.54 8.83
CA GLN A 151 -15.78 10.99 10.23
C GLN A 151 -14.58 11.90 10.50
N TYR A 152 -13.41 11.56 9.97
CA TYR A 152 -12.22 12.40 10.08
C TYR A 152 -12.41 13.76 9.42
N ILE A 153 -12.93 13.80 8.19
CA ILE A 153 -13.19 15.05 7.45
C ILE A 153 -14.22 15.93 8.19
N GLU A 154 -15.22 15.34 8.80
CA GLU A 154 -16.22 16.08 9.59
C GLU A 154 -15.62 16.67 10.87
N ALA A 155 -14.77 15.91 11.56
CA ALA A 155 -14.07 16.39 12.75
C ALA A 155 -13.12 17.55 12.43
N GLU A 156 -12.31 17.44 11.39
CA GLU A 156 -11.42 18.52 10.92
C GLU A 156 -12.21 19.81 10.57
N LYS A 157 -13.36 19.68 9.91
CA LYS A 157 -14.22 20.83 9.58
C LYS A 157 -14.85 21.49 10.82
N ALA A 158 -15.02 20.73 11.90
CA ALA A 158 -15.58 21.25 13.16
C ALA A 158 -14.54 22.06 13.96
N GLU A 159 -13.25 21.68 13.88
CA GLU A 159 -12.15 22.36 14.57
C GLU A 159 -11.76 23.71 13.92
N ILE A 160 -12.06 23.89 12.63
CA ILE A 160 -11.75 25.11 11.87
C ILE A 160 -12.80 26.23 12.09
N LYS A 161 -13.90 25.95 12.77
CA LYS A 161 -14.94 26.94 13.11
C LYS A 161 -14.74 27.53 14.50
#